data_831ee5bcdb1453e8131e4de7e8f3bdc5
#
_entry.id   831ee5bcdb1453e8131e4de7e8f3bdc5
#
_cell.length_a   1.000
_cell.length_b   1.000
_cell.length_c   1.000
_cell.angle_alpha   90.00
_cell.angle_beta   90.00
_cell.angle_gamma   90.00
#
_symmetry.space_group_name_H-M   'P 1'
#
loop_
_entity.id
_entity.type
_entity.pdbx_description
1 polymer ?
#
loop_
_entity_poly.entity_id
_entity_poly.type
_entity_poly.pdbx_seq_one_letter_code
_entity_poly.pdbx_strand_id
1 'polypeptide(L)'
;MAKNGFRSFTIISLCMALSLMSSCSQIERKEANNKNKTPREVLGFYTEQEGTYPGSQPTVNSQSTSLSIIAPFWYKLDDKRPGSLIDSVTADHKRKVIQIAHKKHLKVYMVVHNLLYETVEKGKQAASNVLDNDKNRNLFIQNLRNEIKQYKYDGINIDMENLFLTDRDSFSLMIKKLSDALHRDGKIVTVSVPANTGDSRANPWSPWFDYEKLGLYSDSLMIMTYDEHNPRTVPGSTASVNWTEATIRYALKQGVPPSKILLGIAGYGWDWNTTAKKAVYSSYSLLMDQKTKYKSKVIWDTRSQTPHFSYVDEKHHSHQAWFENSFSLRFKLNLVEKYNLRGIGIWRLGLEDPMYWTTIPKKIKVKK
;
A
#
# COMPACT_ATOMS: atom_id res chain seq x y z
N MET A 1 25.83 -51.81 49.93
CA MET A 1 24.74 -51.38 49.04
C MET A 1 24.73 -49.88 48.93
N ALA A 2 25.33 -49.33 47.93
CA ALA A 2 25.13 -47.93 47.49
C ALA A 2 26.01 -47.71 46.24
N LYS A 3 25.43 -47.76 45.08
CA LYS A 3 25.98 -47.21 43.82
C LYS A 3 24.86 -47.20 42.79
N ASN A 4 24.16 -46.08 42.62
CA ASN A 4 23.45 -45.68 41.40
C ASN A 4 22.74 -44.34 41.65
N GLY A 5 23.46 -43.25 41.46
CA GLY A 5 22.90 -41.92 41.64
C GLY A 5 23.58 -40.78 40.86
N PHE A 6 24.53 -41.06 39.96
CA PHE A 6 25.37 -40.01 39.39
C PHE A 6 25.32 -39.87 37.85
N ARG A 7 24.53 -40.65 37.12
CA ARG A 7 24.51 -40.62 35.65
C ARG A 7 23.37 -39.79 35.00
N SER A 8 22.32 -39.43 35.77
CA SER A 8 21.17 -38.69 35.18
C SER A 8 21.35 -37.17 35.07
N PHE A 9 22.17 -36.57 35.94
CA PHE A 9 22.35 -35.09 35.93
C PHE A 9 23.22 -34.59 34.79
N THR A 10 24.17 -35.36 34.28
CA THR A 10 25.11 -34.93 33.21
C THR A 10 24.46 -34.93 31.83
N ILE A 11 23.48 -35.77 31.57
CA ILE A 11 22.81 -35.88 30.27
C ILE A 11 21.82 -34.71 30.06
N ILE A 12 21.10 -34.29 31.14
CA ILE A 12 20.14 -33.17 31.04
C ILE A 12 20.88 -31.84 30.83
N SER A 13 22.02 -31.62 31.45
CA SER A 13 22.83 -30.43 31.27
C SER A 13 23.44 -30.31 29.85
N LEU A 14 23.82 -31.43 29.23
CA LEU A 14 24.37 -31.47 27.88
C LEU A 14 23.29 -31.20 26.81
N CYS A 15 22.07 -31.73 27.00
CA CYS A 15 20.92 -31.46 26.12
C CYS A 15 20.46 -30.00 26.15
N MET A 16 20.47 -29.36 27.33
CA MET A 16 20.15 -27.91 27.43
C MET A 16 21.25 -27.05 26.79
N ALA A 17 22.52 -27.37 26.94
CA ALA A 17 23.60 -26.63 26.29
C ALA A 17 23.57 -26.78 24.76
N LEU A 18 23.25 -27.94 24.22
CA LEU A 18 23.10 -28.19 22.79
C LEU A 18 21.86 -27.46 22.21
N SER A 19 20.77 -27.40 22.94
CA SER A 19 19.56 -26.64 22.50
C SER A 19 19.78 -25.12 22.50
N LEU A 20 20.52 -24.58 23.47
CA LEU A 20 20.91 -23.18 23.52
C LEU A 20 21.91 -22.82 22.40
N MET A 21 22.90 -23.66 22.13
CA MET A 21 23.83 -23.45 21.01
C MET A 21 23.13 -23.51 19.64
N SER A 22 22.17 -24.42 19.47
CA SER A 22 21.36 -24.53 18.25
C SER A 22 20.48 -23.31 18.05
N SER A 23 19.88 -22.78 19.13
CA SER A 23 19.07 -21.55 19.06
C SER A 23 19.91 -20.30 18.79
N CYS A 24 21.09 -20.15 19.42
CA CYS A 24 22.02 -19.07 19.11
C CYS A 24 22.50 -19.12 17.66
N SER A 25 22.90 -20.27 17.16
CA SER A 25 23.34 -20.41 15.77
C SER A 25 22.22 -20.15 14.75
N GLN A 26 20.97 -20.46 15.10
CA GLN A 26 19.80 -20.11 14.26
C GLN A 26 19.49 -18.62 14.30
N ILE A 27 19.67 -17.96 15.44
CA ILE A 27 19.51 -16.50 15.57
C ILE A 27 20.62 -15.80 14.78
N GLU A 28 21.86 -16.17 14.95
CA GLU A 28 23.00 -15.60 14.19
C GLU A 28 22.86 -15.83 12.68
N ARG A 29 22.41 -16.99 12.22
CA ARG A 29 22.12 -17.25 10.80
C ARG A 29 20.94 -16.42 10.29
N LYS A 30 19.90 -16.17 11.10
CA LYS A 30 18.80 -15.29 10.74
C LYS A 30 19.24 -13.83 10.66
N GLU A 31 20.06 -13.37 11.58
CA GLU A 31 20.60 -12.00 11.57
C GLU A 31 21.59 -11.78 10.41
N ALA A 32 22.47 -12.75 10.15
CA ALA A 32 23.39 -12.72 9.00
C ALA A 32 22.61 -12.73 7.67
N ASN A 33 21.55 -13.53 7.56
CA ASN A 33 20.70 -13.57 6.37
C ASN A 33 19.93 -12.27 6.16
N ASN A 34 19.58 -11.56 7.23
CA ASN A 34 18.89 -10.27 7.14
C ASN A 34 19.85 -9.10 6.82
N LYS A 35 21.12 -9.20 7.25
CA LYS A 35 22.16 -8.20 6.90
C LYS A 35 22.44 -8.13 5.40
N ASN A 36 22.34 -9.25 4.69
CA ASN A 36 22.62 -9.34 3.25
C ASN A 36 21.41 -9.01 2.36
N LYS A 37 20.21 -8.79 2.93
CA LYS A 37 19.02 -8.41 2.15
C LYS A 37 19.11 -6.98 1.65
N THR A 38 18.68 -6.76 0.41
CA THR A 38 18.50 -5.42 -0.15
C THR A 38 17.43 -4.66 0.65
N PRO A 39 17.70 -3.44 1.13
CA PRO A 39 16.69 -2.64 1.83
C PRO A 39 15.52 -2.29 0.91
N ARG A 40 14.28 -2.46 1.41
CA ARG A 40 13.03 -2.21 0.72
C ARG A 40 12.28 -1.03 1.31
N GLU A 41 11.69 -0.21 0.48
CA GLU A 41 10.83 0.89 0.93
C GLU A 41 9.49 0.34 1.41
N VAL A 42 8.99 0.89 2.53
CA VAL A 42 7.65 0.65 3.05
C VAL A 42 6.96 2.00 3.12
N LEU A 43 6.12 2.26 2.12
CA LEU A 43 5.30 3.45 2.02
C LEU A 43 3.94 3.17 2.65
N GLY A 44 3.47 4.04 3.53
CA GLY A 44 2.12 4.00 4.08
C GLY A 44 1.32 5.22 3.66
N PHE A 45 0.17 5.04 3.01
CA PHE A 45 -0.76 6.12 2.77
C PHE A 45 -1.37 6.56 4.09
N TYR A 46 -1.28 7.85 4.35
CA TYR A 46 -1.74 8.49 5.58
C TYR A 46 -3.05 9.24 5.33
N THR A 47 -4.06 8.95 6.14
CA THR A 47 -5.34 9.66 6.13
C THR A 47 -5.72 10.08 7.54
N GLU A 48 -6.61 11.06 7.65
CA GLU A 48 -7.25 11.41 8.90
C GLU A 48 -8.31 10.37 9.30
N GLN A 49 -8.81 10.48 10.51
CA GLN A 49 -9.96 9.68 10.93
C GLN A 49 -11.18 10.02 10.09
N GLU A 50 -11.89 9.01 9.63
CA GLU A 50 -13.10 9.16 8.81
C GLU A 50 -14.22 8.27 9.37
N GLY A 51 -15.19 8.88 10.03
CA GLY A 51 -16.26 8.14 10.69
C GLY A 51 -15.72 7.12 11.70
N THR A 52 -16.03 5.85 11.48
CA THR A 52 -15.56 4.72 12.31
C THR A 52 -14.15 4.24 11.92
N TYR A 53 -13.60 4.70 10.81
CA TYR A 53 -12.26 4.31 10.37
C TYR A 53 -11.19 5.12 11.10
N PRO A 54 -10.22 4.48 11.77
CA PRO A 54 -9.16 5.19 12.46
C PRO A 54 -8.27 5.97 11.49
N GLY A 55 -7.76 7.10 11.96
CA GLY A 55 -6.70 7.83 11.27
C GLY A 55 -5.35 7.14 11.39
N SER A 56 -4.41 7.52 10.56
CA SER A 56 -3.10 6.88 10.42
C SER A 56 -2.07 7.30 11.49
N GLN A 57 -2.30 8.38 12.21
CA GLN A 57 -1.33 8.93 13.18
C GLN A 57 -0.89 7.95 14.27
N PRO A 58 -1.79 7.13 14.88
CA PRO A 58 -1.37 6.13 15.86
C PRO A 58 -0.37 5.11 15.29
N THR A 59 -0.60 4.64 14.07
CA THR A 59 0.31 3.71 13.37
C THR A 59 1.67 4.37 13.11
N VAL A 60 1.70 5.61 12.62
CA VAL A 60 2.95 6.35 12.42
C VAL A 60 3.72 6.51 13.73
N ASN A 61 3.02 6.77 14.84
CA ASN A 61 3.64 6.95 16.15
C ASN A 61 4.29 5.66 16.67
N SER A 62 3.61 4.53 16.52
CA SER A 62 4.03 3.23 17.09
C SER A 62 4.88 2.39 16.15
N GLN A 63 4.76 2.54 14.81
CA GLN A 63 5.34 1.64 13.82
C GLN A 63 6.38 2.31 12.89
N SER A 64 6.88 3.48 13.26
CA SER A 64 7.86 4.22 12.44
C SER A 64 9.13 3.43 12.10
N THR A 65 9.52 2.46 12.93
CA THR A 65 10.67 1.59 12.64
C THR A 65 10.43 0.63 11.47
N SER A 66 9.19 0.32 11.16
CA SER A 66 8.78 -0.54 10.04
C SER A 66 8.27 0.23 8.82
N LEU A 67 8.35 1.56 8.84
CA LEU A 67 8.01 2.46 7.76
C LEU A 67 9.26 3.16 7.21
N SER A 68 9.23 3.52 5.93
CA SER A 68 10.22 4.37 5.26
C SER A 68 9.62 5.73 4.92
N ILE A 69 8.36 5.73 4.49
CA ILE A 69 7.68 6.86 3.88
C ILE A 69 6.24 6.89 4.39
N ILE A 70 5.72 8.07 4.69
CA ILE A 70 4.28 8.31 4.76
C ILE A 70 3.84 9.17 3.57
N ALA A 71 2.65 8.90 3.07
CA ALA A 71 2.08 9.60 1.92
C ALA A 71 0.70 10.18 2.30
N PRO A 72 0.64 11.42 2.83
CA PRO A 72 -0.60 12.06 3.24
C PRO A 72 -1.53 12.35 2.07
N PHE A 73 -2.75 11.85 2.16
CA PHE A 73 -3.80 11.93 1.16
C PHE A 73 -4.65 13.18 1.37
N TRP A 74 -4.05 14.37 1.18
CA TRP A 74 -4.66 15.64 1.59
C TRP A 74 -5.05 16.57 0.44
N TYR A 75 -4.55 16.34 -0.78
CA TYR A 75 -4.76 17.28 -1.87
C TYR A 75 -5.55 16.66 -3.00
N LYS A 76 -6.61 17.31 -3.41
CA LYS A 76 -7.30 16.99 -4.66
C LYS A 76 -7.21 18.12 -5.66
N LEU A 77 -7.40 17.81 -6.93
CA LEU A 77 -7.49 18.80 -7.98
C LEU A 77 -8.67 19.74 -7.75
N ASP A 78 -8.50 21.02 -8.06
CA ASP A 78 -9.61 21.98 -8.06
C ASP A 78 -10.37 21.86 -9.40
N ASP A 79 -11.59 21.36 -9.35
CA ASP A 79 -12.45 21.15 -10.53
C ASP A 79 -12.92 22.44 -11.20
N LYS A 80 -12.80 23.59 -10.49
CA LYS A 80 -13.18 24.91 -10.99
C LYS A 80 -12.00 25.74 -11.49
N ARG A 81 -10.79 25.45 -11.01
CA ARG A 81 -9.56 26.19 -11.32
C ARG A 81 -8.47 25.21 -11.75
N PRO A 82 -8.43 24.80 -13.02
CA PRO A 82 -7.45 23.84 -13.52
C PRO A 82 -6.00 24.22 -13.16
N GLY A 83 -5.28 23.28 -12.57
CA GLY A 83 -3.93 23.48 -12.06
C GLY A 83 -3.84 23.93 -10.60
N SER A 84 -4.95 24.32 -9.98
CA SER A 84 -5.02 24.58 -8.53
C SER A 84 -5.33 23.31 -7.72
N LEU A 85 -5.10 23.39 -6.40
CA LEU A 85 -5.32 22.31 -5.45
C LEU A 85 -6.35 22.71 -4.41
N ILE A 86 -7.08 21.73 -3.89
CA ILE A 86 -7.95 21.86 -2.72
C ILE A 86 -7.35 21.03 -1.61
N ASP A 87 -7.10 21.65 -0.46
CA ASP A 87 -6.58 21.02 0.75
C ASP A 87 -7.75 20.44 1.57
N SER A 88 -7.55 19.26 2.15
CA SER A 88 -8.50 18.66 3.10
C SER A 88 -8.16 18.95 4.56
N VAL A 89 -6.99 19.53 4.85
CA VAL A 89 -6.50 19.81 6.20
C VAL A 89 -5.87 21.21 6.31
N THR A 90 -5.76 21.72 7.53
CA THR A 90 -5.18 23.05 7.78
C THR A 90 -3.64 23.03 7.60
N ALA A 91 -3.08 24.21 7.33
CA ALA A 91 -1.64 24.41 7.21
C ALA A 91 -0.87 23.99 8.48
N ASP A 92 -1.43 24.25 9.67
CA ASP A 92 -0.80 23.87 10.94
C ASP A 92 -0.80 22.36 11.14
N HIS A 93 -1.87 21.68 10.76
CA HIS A 93 -1.96 20.23 10.82
C HIS A 93 -0.89 19.59 9.90
N LYS A 94 -0.78 20.06 8.65
CA LYS A 94 0.27 19.62 7.70
C LYS A 94 1.65 19.73 8.32
N ARG A 95 2.01 20.92 8.83
CA ARG A 95 3.31 21.16 9.48
C ARG A 95 3.57 20.19 10.64
N LYS A 96 2.58 19.99 11.51
CA LYS A 96 2.67 19.11 12.67
C LYS A 96 2.95 17.65 12.28
N VAL A 97 2.19 17.09 11.35
CA VAL A 97 2.33 15.69 10.90
C VAL A 97 3.67 15.48 10.21
N ILE A 98 4.06 16.39 9.30
CA ILE A 98 5.34 16.31 8.59
C ILE A 98 6.52 16.39 9.58
N GLN A 99 6.46 17.30 10.55
CA GLN A 99 7.49 17.42 11.58
C GLN A 99 7.60 16.15 12.44
N ILE A 100 6.47 15.52 12.81
CA ILE A 100 6.46 14.26 13.56
C ILE A 100 7.12 13.15 12.72
N ALA A 101 6.79 13.05 11.44
CA ALA A 101 7.36 12.05 10.54
C ALA A 101 8.87 12.24 10.38
N HIS A 102 9.34 13.46 10.14
CA HIS A 102 10.77 13.76 10.01
C HIS A 102 11.54 13.47 11.32
N LYS A 103 10.99 13.80 12.51
CA LYS A 103 11.58 13.42 13.81
C LYS A 103 11.70 11.90 13.98
N LYS A 104 10.90 11.12 13.28
CA LYS A 104 10.95 9.65 13.26
C LYS A 104 11.76 9.09 12.09
N HIS A 105 12.52 9.94 11.39
CA HIS A 105 13.32 9.58 10.20
C HIS A 105 12.50 8.96 9.07
N LEU A 106 11.23 9.38 8.93
CA LEU A 106 10.37 9.02 7.80
C LEU A 106 10.41 10.13 6.75
N LYS A 107 10.42 9.76 5.48
CA LYS A 107 10.14 10.67 4.38
C LYS A 107 8.64 10.94 4.28
N VAL A 108 8.29 12.10 3.74
CA VAL A 108 6.89 12.49 3.55
C VAL A 108 6.67 12.84 2.09
N TYR A 109 5.81 12.08 1.40
CA TYR A 109 5.43 12.34 0.01
C TYR A 109 4.02 12.91 -0.04
N MET A 110 3.89 14.12 -0.59
CA MET A 110 2.60 14.76 -0.85
C MET A 110 1.76 13.88 -1.80
N VAL A 111 0.52 13.56 -1.45
CA VAL A 111 -0.39 12.88 -2.38
C VAL A 111 -1.32 13.89 -3.02
N VAL A 112 -1.44 13.81 -4.36
CA VAL A 112 -2.41 14.59 -5.12
C VAL A 112 -3.27 13.65 -5.95
N HIS A 113 -4.58 13.76 -5.80
CA HIS A 113 -5.55 12.87 -6.42
C HIS A 113 -6.70 13.61 -7.11
N ASN A 114 -7.46 12.88 -7.93
CA ASN A 114 -8.68 13.35 -8.59
C ASN A 114 -9.92 12.57 -8.09
N LEU A 115 -9.95 12.21 -6.82
CA LEU A 115 -11.02 11.47 -6.16
C LEU A 115 -11.83 12.37 -5.21
N LEU A 116 -12.86 11.80 -4.60
CA LEU A 116 -13.71 12.47 -3.59
C LEU A 116 -14.47 13.67 -4.14
N TYR A 117 -15.03 13.52 -5.31
CA TYR A 117 -16.04 14.40 -5.89
C TYR A 117 -17.42 13.74 -5.82
N GLU A 118 -18.47 14.48 -6.16
CA GLU A 118 -19.86 13.99 -6.15
C GLU A 118 -20.04 12.81 -7.14
N THR A 119 -19.26 12.83 -8.23
CA THR A 119 -19.24 11.76 -9.23
C THR A 119 -17.82 11.45 -9.68
N VAL A 120 -17.60 10.22 -10.13
CA VAL A 120 -16.32 9.80 -10.75
C VAL A 120 -16.00 10.63 -11.98
N GLU A 121 -17.03 10.96 -12.78
CA GLU A 121 -16.89 11.75 -14.01
C GLU A 121 -16.34 13.15 -13.73
N LYS A 122 -16.78 13.79 -12.63
CA LYS A 122 -16.27 15.10 -12.22
C LYS A 122 -14.77 15.04 -11.90
N GLY A 123 -14.30 13.97 -11.25
CA GLY A 123 -12.88 13.76 -10.98
C GLY A 123 -12.06 13.53 -12.26
N LYS A 124 -12.60 12.73 -13.22
CA LYS A 124 -11.98 12.55 -14.55
C LYS A 124 -11.84 13.87 -15.28
N GLN A 125 -12.90 14.69 -15.30
CA GLN A 125 -12.89 16.00 -15.96
C GLN A 125 -11.90 16.96 -15.29
N ALA A 126 -11.80 16.95 -13.96
CA ALA A 126 -10.82 17.77 -13.24
C ALA A 126 -9.37 17.40 -13.64
N ALA A 127 -9.07 16.11 -13.77
CA ALA A 127 -7.77 15.63 -14.27
C ALA A 127 -7.56 16.05 -15.72
N SER A 128 -8.53 15.79 -16.61
CA SER A 128 -8.46 16.16 -18.04
C SER A 128 -8.22 17.66 -18.22
N ASN A 129 -8.90 18.50 -17.48
CA ASN A 129 -8.70 19.96 -17.54
C ASN A 129 -7.29 20.42 -17.15
N VAL A 130 -6.62 19.70 -16.24
CA VAL A 130 -5.20 19.94 -15.92
C VAL A 130 -4.30 19.46 -17.06
N LEU A 131 -4.66 18.35 -17.71
CA LEU A 131 -3.85 17.68 -18.74
C LEU A 131 -4.04 18.27 -20.13
N ASP A 132 -5.10 19.05 -20.37
CA ASP A 132 -5.56 19.51 -21.69
C ASP A 132 -4.51 20.36 -22.41
N ASN A 133 -3.85 21.28 -21.71
CA ASN A 133 -2.90 22.20 -22.34
C ASN A 133 -1.69 22.53 -21.48
N ASP A 134 -0.66 23.09 -22.10
CA ASP A 134 0.61 23.42 -21.44
C ASP A 134 0.46 24.46 -20.31
N LYS A 135 -0.45 25.43 -20.46
CA LYS A 135 -0.67 26.45 -19.44
C LYS A 135 -1.13 25.83 -18.12
N ASN A 136 -2.14 24.95 -18.17
CA ASN A 136 -2.70 24.28 -17.00
C ASN A 136 -1.68 23.32 -16.39
N ARG A 137 -0.98 22.51 -17.20
CA ARG A 137 0.09 21.64 -16.73
C ARG A 137 1.21 22.39 -16.03
N ASN A 138 1.67 23.51 -16.61
CA ASN A 138 2.75 24.31 -16.03
C ASN A 138 2.31 24.98 -14.74
N LEU A 139 1.07 25.50 -14.65
CA LEU A 139 0.51 26.07 -13.43
C LEU A 139 0.41 25.00 -12.34
N PHE A 140 -0.07 23.81 -12.69
CA PHE A 140 -0.16 22.69 -11.76
C PHE A 140 1.21 22.32 -11.18
N ILE A 141 2.22 22.12 -12.03
CA ILE A 141 3.60 21.82 -11.63
C ILE A 141 4.16 22.93 -10.72
N GLN A 142 3.92 24.20 -11.05
CA GLN A 142 4.36 25.31 -10.21
C GLN A 142 3.70 25.29 -8.84
N ASN A 143 2.40 25.05 -8.76
CA ASN A 143 1.68 24.97 -7.48
C ASN A 143 2.18 23.77 -6.63
N LEU A 144 2.41 22.62 -7.25
CA LEU A 144 3.00 21.46 -6.56
C LEU A 144 4.39 21.78 -5.98
N ARG A 145 5.26 22.44 -6.75
CA ARG A 145 6.59 22.85 -6.27
C ARG A 145 6.50 23.82 -5.10
N ASN A 146 5.57 24.76 -5.15
CA ASN A 146 5.34 25.73 -4.06
C ASN A 146 4.92 25.01 -2.77
N GLU A 147 3.95 24.09 -2.84
CA GLU A 147 3.49 23.29 -1.69
C GLU A 147 4.62 22.42 -1.12
N ILE A 148 5.35 21.70 -2.00
CA ILE A 148 6.47 20.85 -1.60
C ILE A 148 7.54 21.66 -0.86
N LYS A 149 7.89 22.84 -1.37
CA LYS A 149 8.87 23.75 -0.74
C LYS A 149 8.37 24.31 0.57
N GLN A 150 7.11 24.80 0.60
CA GLN A 150 6.50 25.44 1.76
C GLN A 150 6.42 24.51 2.97
N TYR A 151 6.01 23.25 2.75
CA TYR A 151 5.82 22.27 3.82
C TYR A 151 6.99 21.30 3.98
N LYS A 152 8.03 21.41 3.15
CA LYS A 152 9.22 20.55 3.18
C LYS A 152 8.93 19.06 2.93
N TYR A 153 8.04 18.78 1.98
CA TYR A 153 7.87 17.42 1.51
C TYR A 153 9.15 16.89 0.86
N ASP A 154 9.42 15.58 1.00
CA ASP A 154 10.57 14.91 0.40
C ASP A 154 10.31 14.46 -1.03
N GLY A 155 9.05 14.36 -1.42
CA GLY A 155 8.60 13.94 -2.73
C GLY A 155 7.11 14.10 -2.90
N ILE A 156 6.61 13.51 -3.98
CA ILE A 156 5.19 13.50 -4.32
C ILE A 156 4.75 12.12 -4.80
N ASN A 157 3.49 11.80 -4.56
CA ASN A 157 2.78 10.71 -5.21
C ASN A 157 1.61 11.30 -6.01
N ILE A 158 1.61 11.09 -7.30
CA ILE A 158 0.49 11.44 -8.18
C ILE A 158 -0.44 10.24 -8.25
N ASP A 159 -1.66 10.42 -7.75
CA ASP A 159 -2.69 9.40 -7.62
C ASP A 159 -3.95 9.79 -8.42
N MET A 160 -3.75 10.04 -9.72
CA MET A 160 -4.83 10.36 -10.64
C MET A 160 -5.41 9.07 -11.21
N GLU A 161 -6.65 8.77 -10.81
CA GLU A 161 -7.35 7.56 -11.21
C GLU A 161 -8.46 7.85 -12.23
N ASN A 162 -8.99 6.79 -12.85
CA ASN A 162 -10.15 6.88 -13.75
C ASN A 162 -10.00 7.97 -14.84
N LEU A 163 -8.82 8.11 -15.45
CA LEU A 163 -8.58 9.06 -16.52
C LEU A 163 -9.42 8.74 -17.77
N PHE A 164 -9.54 9.68 -18.71
CA PHE A 164 -9.98 9.34 -20.05
C PHE A 164 -8.84 8.68 -20.84
N LEU A 165 -9.17 7.79 -21.77
CA LEU A 165 -8.16 7.17 -22.65
C LEU A 165 -7.39 8.22 -23.45
N THR A 166 -8.04 9.31 -23.85
CA THR A 166 -7.46 10.45 -24.56
C THR A 166 -6.40 11.19 -23.75
N ASP A 167 -6.41 11.07 -22.41
CA ASP A 167 -5.47 11.76 -21.54
C ASP A 167 -4.17 10.99 -21.32
N ARG A 168 -4.07 9.75 -21.81
CA ARG A 168 -2.94 8.84 -21.56
C ARG A 168 -1.57 9.46 -21.88
N ASP A 169 -1.43 10.07 -23.05
CA ASP A 169 -0.16 10.68 -23.46
C ASP A 169 0.09 12.02 -22.76
N SER A 170 -0.94 12.83 -22.56
CA SER A 170 -0.87 14.09 -21.80
C SER A 170 -0.52 13.85 -20.33
N PHE A 171 -1.02 12.77 -19.73
CA PHE A 171 -0.64 12.37 -18.37
C PHE A 171 0.84 11.97 -18.30
N SER A 172 1.31 11.13 -19.23
CA SER A 172 2.71 10.73 -19.30
C SER A 172 3.64 11.94 -19.50
N LEU A 173 3.25 12.91 -20.36
CA LEU A 173 3.98 14.15 -20.58
C LEU A 173 4.00 15.03 -19.31
N MET A 174 2.87 15.12 -18.59
CA MET A 174 2.79 15.86 -17.33
C MET A 174 3.73 15.25 -16.29
N ILE A 175 3.76 13.91 -16.13
CA ILE A 175 4.69 13.23 -15.22
C ILE A 175 6.14 13.51 -15.61
N LYS A 176 6.48 13.46 -16.90
CA LYS A 176 7.84 13.83 -17.37
C LYS A 176 8.22 15.24 -16.95
N LYS A 177 7.40 16.25 -17.28
CA LYS A 177 7.66 17.65 -16.94
C LYS A 177 7.76 17.87 -15.42
N LEU A 178 6.90 17.21 -14.64
CA LEU A 178 6.91 17.26 -13.17
C LEU A 178 8.21 16.67 -12.63
N SER A 179 8.63 15.51 -13.11
CA SER A 179 9.88 14.86 -12.70
C SER A 179 11.08 15.73 -13.03
N ASP A 180 11.17 16.25 -14.27
CA ASP A 180 12.23 17.17 -14.69
C ASP A 180 12.33 18.41 -13.78
N ALA A 181 11.18 18.92 -13.30
CA ALA A 181 11.14 20.07 -12.40
C ALA A 181 11.55 19.71 -10.96
N LEU A 182 10.99 18.62 -10.39
CA LEU A 182 11.21 18.22 -9.01
C LEU A 182 12.60 17.59 -8.79
N HIS A 183 13.15 16.89 -9.76
CA HIS A 183 14.52 16.37 -9.67
C HIS A 183 15.55 17.49 -9.53
N ARG A 184 15.36 18.66 -10.20
CA ARG A 184 16.21 19.84 -9.97
C ARG A 184 16.15 20.36 -8.53
N ASP A 185 15.02 20.13 -7.86
CA ASP A 185 14.82 20.48 -6.44
C ASP A 185 15.21 19.33 -5.49
N GLY A 186 15.79 18.23 -6.01
CA GLY A 186 16.19 17.04 -5.24
C GLY A 186 15.00 16.25 -4.66
N LYS A 187 13.82 16.32 -5.30
CA LYS A 187 12.57 15.69 -4.84
C LYS A 187 12.22 14.45 -5.66
N ILE A 188 11.57 13.50 -5.00
CA ILE A 188 11.16 12.20 -5.56
C ILE A 188 9.75 12.31 -6.17
N VAL A 189 9.54 11.69 -7.33
CA VAL A 189 8.24 11.58 -7.99
C VAL A 189 7.82 10.12 -8.06
N THR A 190 6.69 9.80 -7.45
CA THR A 190 6.04 8.49 -7.54
C THR A 190 4.67 8.64 -8.20
N VAL A 191 4.20 7.60 -8.87
CA VAL A 191 2.90 7.58 -9.53
C VAL A 191 2.14 6.34 -9.10
N SER A 192 0.91 6.51 -8.59
CA SER A 192 -0.02 5.40 -8.38
C SER A 192 -0.64 5.00 -9.72
N VAL A 193 -0.66 3.70 -10.00
CA VAL A 193 -1.27 3.16 -11.23
C VAL A 193 -2.15 1.95 -10.89
N PRO A 194 -3.30 1.76 -11.58
CA PRO A 194 -4.15 0.60 -11.36
C PRO A 194 -3.42 -0.68 -11.77
N ALA A 195 -3.71 -1.79 -11.09
CA ALA A 195 -3.19 -3.10 -11.48
C ALA A 195 -3.57 -3.44 -12.93
N ASN A 196 -2.64 -4.05 -13.65
CA ASN A 196 -2.87 -4.53 -15.01
C ASN A 196 -2.21 -5.90 -15.19
N THR A 197 -2.96 -6.90 -15.63
CA THR A 197 -2.48 -8.26 -15.92
C THR A 197 -2.26 -8.51 -17.41
N GLY A 198 -2.55 -7.51 -18.25
CA GLY A 198 -2.61 -7.65 -19.70
C GLY A 198 -3.97 -8.11 -20.22
N ASP A 199 -4.92 -8.44 -19.36
CA ASP A 199 -6.31 -8.71 -19.71
C ASP A 199 -7.18 -7.47 -19.48
N SER A 200 -7.50 -6.76 -20.56
CA SER A 200 -8.32 -5.54 -20.50
C SER A 200 -9.76 -5.79 -20.01
N ARG A 201 -10.26 -7.04 -20.05
CA ARG A 201 -11.58 -7.38 -19.52
C ARG A 201 -11.58 -7.40 -17.99
N ALA A 202 -10.47 -7.82 -17.38
CA ALA A 202 -10.32 -7.82 -15.92
C ALA A 202 -10.18 -6.41 -15.34
N ASN A 203 -9.63 -5.48 -16.13
CA ASN A 203 -9.35 -4.12 -15.65
C ASN A 203 -9.42 -3.10 -16.82
N PRO A 204 -10.62 -2.73 -17.28
CA PRO A 204 -10.82 -1.99 -18.53
C PRO A 204 -10.24 -0.58 -18.51
N TRP A 205 -9.96 0.02 -17.36
CA TRP A 205 -9.34 1.35 -17.22
C TRP A 205 -7.82 1.31 -17.13
N SER A 206 -7.20 0.14 -16.99
CA SER A 206 -5.73 0.03 -16.88
C SER A 206 -4.98 0.37 -18.18
N PRO A 207 -5.52 0.20 -19.42
CA PRO A 207 -4.86 0.64 -20.64
C PRO A 207 -4.65 2.17 -20.74
N TRP A 208 -5.33 2.95 -19.90
CA TRP A 208 -5.21 4.42 -19.87
C TRP A 208 -3.89 4.89 -19.24
N PHE A 209 -3.14 3.97 -18.65
CA PHE A 209 -1.84 4.23 -18.02
C PHE A 209 -0.71 3.60 -18.84
N ASP A 210 0.21 4.43 -19.31
CA ASP A 210 1.39 3.98 -20.02
C ASP A 210 2.48 3.58 -19.04
N TYR A 211 2.51 2.31 -18.65
CA TYR A 211 3.46 1.79 -17.68
C TYR A 211 4.92 2.03 -18.07
N GLU A 212 5.25 1.90 -19.37
CA GLU A 212 6.59 2.14 -19.89
C GLU A 212 7.01 3.58 -19.67
N LYS A 213 6.21 4.55 -20.18
CA LYS A 213 6.51 5.98 -20.06
C LYS A 213 6.50 6.44 -18.61
N LEU A 214 5.49 6.02 -17.82
CA LEU A 214 5.39 6.37 -16.40
C LEU A 214 6.56 5.79 -15.59
N GLY A 215 6.95 4.53 -15.85
CA GLY A 215 8.12 3.91 -15.26
C GLY A 215 9.43 4.55 -15.67
N LEU A 216 9.53 5.05 -16.91
CA LEU A 216 10.70 5.78 -17.37
C LEU A 216 10.84 7.13 -16.66
N TYR A 217 9.75 7.89 -16.57
CA TYR A 217 9.78 9.29 -16.13
C TYR A 217 9.71 9.47 -14.60
N SER A 218 9.11 8.54 -13.85
CA SER A 218 9.04 8.62 -12.40
C SER A 218 10.15 7.85 -11.69
N ASP A 219 10.33 8.08 -10.39
CA ASP A 219 11.26 7.33 -9.54
C ASP A 219 10.68 5.97 -9.12
N SER A 220 9.36 5.85 -9.03
CA SER A 220 8.68 4.58 -8.83
C SER A 220 7.21 4.62 -9.22
N LEU A 221 6.70 3.45 -9.60
CA LEU A 221 5.28 3.18 -9.74
C LEU A 221 4.78 2.46 -8.47
N MET A 222 3.79 3.05 -7.83
CA MET A 222 2.98 2.40 -6.81
C MET A 222 1.84 1.67 -7.54
N ILE A 223 2.00 0.38 -7.76
CA ILE A 223 0.99 -0.40 -8.46
C ILE A 223 -0.08 -0.83 -7.44
N MET A 224 -1.31 -0.41 -7.64
CA MET A 224 -2.45 -0.70 -6.77
C MET A 224 -2.92 -2.15 -6.94
N THR A 225 -2.11 -3.10 -6.43
CA THR A 225 -2.39 -4.54 -6.46
C THR A 225 -3.38 -4.94 -5.37
N TYR A 226 -4.56 -4.31 -5.41
CA TYR A 226 -5.74 -4.58 -4.58
C TYR A 226 -7.01 -4.26 -5.35
N ASP A 227 -8.18 -4.58 -4.76
CA ASP A 227 -9.49 -4.48 -5.40
C ASP A 227 -9.67 -5.40 -6.63
N GLU A 228 -8.98 -6.56 -6.64
CA GLU A 228 -9.23 -7.64 -7.59
C GLU A 228 -10.72 -8.02 -7.58
N HIS A 229 -11.27 -8.18 -6.37
CA HIS A 229 -12.70 -8.18 -6.11
C HIS A 229 -13.09 -6.94 -5.30
N ASN A 230 -14.17 -6.28 -5.71
CA ASN A 230 -14.61 -4.98 -5.19
C ASN A 230 -16.16 -4.89 -5.25
N PRO A 231 -16.81 -3.79 -4.83
CA PRO A 231 -18.29 -3.70 -4.84
C PRO A 231 -18.99 -3.96 -6.17
N ARG A 232 -18.27 -3.94 -7.28
CA ARG A 232 -18.82 -4.19 -8.63
C ARG A 232 -18.68 -5.65 -9.09
N THR A 233 -18.05 -6.49 -8.27
CA THR A 233 -17.80 -7.90 -8.58
C THR A 233 -18.52 -8.82 -7.60
N VAL A 234 -18.45 -10.12 -7.84
CA VAL A 234 -18.82 -11.14 -6.84
C VAL A 234 -17.82 -11.13 -5.68
N PRO A 235 -18.21 -11.62 -4.48
CA PRO A 235 -17.29 -11.79 -3.36
C PRO A 235 -16.04 -12.59 -3.75
N GLY A 236 -14.88 -12.15 -3.26
CA GLY A 236 -13.62 -12.80 -3.53
C GLY A 236 -12.44 -12.09 -2.88
N SER A 237 -11.26 -12.61 -3.10
CA SER A 237 -10.00 -12.04 -2.57
C SER A 237 -9.81 -10.60 -3.00
N THR A 238 -9.45 -9.71 -2.06
CA THR A 238 -9.07 -8.33 -2.36
C THR A 238 -7.81 -8.28 -3.23
N ALA A 239 -6.90 -9.23 -3.06
CA ALA A 239 -5.66 -9.35 -3.83
C ALA A 239 -5.13 -10.79 -3.78
N SER A 240 -5.54 -11.65 -4.72
CA SER A 240 -4.98 -12.99 -4.79
C SER A 240 -3.51 -12.98 -5.18
N VAL A 241 -2.74 -13.95 -4.67
CA VAL A 241 -1.29 -14.01 -4.94
C VAL A 241 -0.99 -14.17 -6.43
N ASN A 242 -1.81 -14.95 -7.15
CA ASN A 242 -1.60 -15.20 -8.57
C ASN A 242 -1.89 -13.96 -9.43
N TRP A 243 -2.96 -13.23 -9.12
CA TRP A 243 -3.29 -11.97 -9.79
C TRP A 243 -2.25 -10.89 -9.49
N THR A 244 -1.82 -10.78 -8.23
CA THR A 244 -0.73 -9.88 -7.81
C THR A 244 0.56 -10.17 -8.58
N GLU A 245 0.93 -11.46 -8.71
CA GLU A 245 2.10 -11.86 -9.46
C GLU A 245 1.97 -11.61 -10.97
N ALA A 246 0.77 -11.83 -11.54
CA ALA A 246 0.50 -11.53 -12.94
C ALA A 246 0.66 -10.02 -13.23
N THR A 247 0.22 -9.16 -12.31
CA THR A 247 0.41 -7.71 -12.38
C THR A 247 1.89 -7.31 -12.37
N ILE A 248 2.70 -7.90 -11.48
CA ILE A 248 4.16 -7.68 -11.45
C ILE A 248 4.77 -8.06 -12.80
N ARG A 249 4.45 -9.25 -13.31
CA ARG A 249 4.97 -9.71 -14.61
C ARG A 249 4.57 -8.82 -15.77
N TYR A 250 3.35 -8.29 -15.74
CA TYR A 250 2.91 -7.32 -16.73
C TYR A 250 3.77 -6.04 -16.68
N ALA A 251 3.97 -5.44 -15.51
CA ALA A 251 4.78 -4.25 -15.35
C ALA A 251 6.22 -4.45 -15.85
N LEU A 252 6.83 -5.59 -15.50
CA LEU A 252 8.17 -5.98 -15.98
C LEU A 252 8.21 -6.13 -17.51
N LYS A 253 7.17 -6.73 -18.11
CA LYS A 253 7.04 -6.87 -19.57
C LYS A 253 6.90 -5.52 -20.28
N GLN A 254 6.31 -4.52 -19.61
CA GLN A 254 6.22 -3.14 -20.09
C GLN A 254 7.54 -2.36 -19.90
N GLY A 255 8.62 -3.00 -19.48
CA GLY A 255 9.94 -2.37 -19.32
C GLY A 255 10.12 -1.61 -18.00
N VAL A 256 9.19 -1.69 -17.05
CA VAL A 256 9.35 -1.06 -15.72
C VAL A 256 10.43 -1.81 -14.92
N PRO A 257 11.53 -1.15 -14.52
CA PRO A 257 12.56 -1.82 -13.72
C PRO A 257 12.01 -2.30 -12.37
N PRO A 258 12.37 -3.50 -11.87
CA PRO A 258 11.93 -3.98 -10.56
C PRO A 258 12.21 -3.00 -9.42
N SER A 259 13.36 -2.30 -9.48
CA SER A 259 13.77 -1.29 -8.50
C SER A 259 12.90 -0.02 -8.50
N LYS A 260 11.96 0.11 -9.42
CA LYS A 260 10.96 1.18 -9.48
C LYS A 260 9.55 0.74 -9.11
N ILE A 261 9.32 -0.53 -8.77
CA ILE A 261 7.99 -1.05 -8.44
C ILE A 261 7.78 -1.08 -6.92
N LEU A 262 6.79 -0.33 -6.43
CA LEU A 262 6.18 -0.50 -5.11
C LEU A 262 4.92 -1.35 -5.26
N LEU A 263 4.90 -2.50 -4.61
CA LEU A 263 3.76 -3.42 -4.65
C LEU A 263 2.67 -2.94 -3.68
N GLY A 264 1.48 -2.68 -4.19
CA GLY A 264 0.32 -2.27 -3.39
C GLY A 264 -0.15 -3.38 -2.45
N ILE A 265 -0.37 -3.04 -1.20
CA ILE A 265 -0.88 -3.94 -0.16
C ILE A 265 -2.16 -3.33 0.41
N ALA A 266 -3.25 -4.09 0.40
CA ALA A 266 -4.47 -3.68 1.08
C ALA A 266 -4.29 -3.81 2.60
N GLY A 267 -4.58 -2.74 3.35
CA GLY A 267 -4.74 -2.77 4.80
C GLY A 267 -6.18 -3.07 5.23
N TYR A 268 -7.04 -3.44 4.30
CA TYR A 268 -8.49 -3.52 4.47
C TYR A 268 -9.06 -4.81 3.88
N GLY A 269 -10.37 -4.96 3.99
CA GLY A 269 -11.15 -5.98 3.32
C GLY A 269 -12.51 -5.46 2.87
N TRP A 270 -13.28 -6.33 2.28
CA TRP A 270 -14.65 -6.08 1.86
C TRP A 270 -15.58 -7.05 2.57
N ASP A 271 -16.72 -6.55 3.05
CA ASP A 271 -17.84 -7.35 3.56
C ASP A 271 -19.01 -7.27 2.57
N TRP A 272 -19.24 -8.35 1.86
CA TRP A 272 -20.36 -8.47 0.92
C TRP A 272 -21.61 -8.99 1.62
N ASN A 273 -22.64 -8.16 1.72
CA ASN A 273 -23.99 -8.65 1.96
C ASN A 273 -24.52 -9.24 0.65
N THR A 274 -24.46 -10.56 0.54
CA THR A 274 -24.82 -11.29 -0.69
C THR A 274 -26.33 -11.32 -0.92
N THR A 275 -27.15 -11.15 0.12
CA THR A 275 -28.60 -11.01 0.04
C THR A 275 -28.99 -9.66 -0.54
N ALA A 276 -28.41 -8.57 -0.02
CA ALA A 276 -28.70 -7.22 -0.47
C ALA A 276 -27.85 -6.79 -1.70
N LYS A 277 -26.92 -7.63 -2.15
CA LYS A 277 -25.97 -7.36 -3.27
C LYS A 277 -25.19 -6.07 -3.07
N LYS A 278 -24.66 -5.85 -1.88
CA LYS A 278 -23.86 -4.68 -1.50
C LYS A 278 -22.57 -5.11 -0.84
N ALA A 279 -21.50 -4.36 -1.05
CA ALA A 279 -20.25 -4.55 -0.35
C ALA A 279 -19.90 -3.30 0.46
N VAL A 280 -19.30 -3.52 1.64
CA VAL A 280 -18.87 -2.47 2.56
C VAL A 280 -17.37 -2.60 2.74
N TYR A 281 -16.66 -1.47 2.53
CA TYR A 281 -15.25 -1.33 2.86
C TYR A 281 -15.06 -1.45 4.38
N SER A 282 -14.08 -2.24 4.82
CA SER A 282 -13.95 -2.52 6.24
C SER A 282 -12.48 -2.64 6.66
N SER A 283 -12.15 -2.08 7.83
CA SER A 283 -10.86 -2.32 8.46
C SER A 283 -10.75 -3.76 8.97
N TYR A 284 -9.51 -4.22 9.17
CA TYR A 284 -9.27 -5.52 9.79
C TYR A 284 -9.97 -5.65 11.15
N SER A 285 -9.90 -4.61 11.99
CA SER A 285 -10.55 -4.65 13.32
C SER A 285 -12.08 -4.80 13.21
N LEU A 286 -12.73 -4.02 12.35
CA LEU A 286 -14.19 -4.13 12.16
C LEU A 286 -14.60 -5.52 11.67
N LEU A 287 -13.83 -6.13 10.78
CA LEU A 287 -14.08 -7.50 10.32
C LEU A 287 -13.89 -8.53 11.45
N MET A 288 -12.89 -8.34 12.30
CA MET A 288 -12.69 -9.23 13.46
C MET A 288 -13.80 -9.08 14.52
N ASP A 289 -14.35 -7.87 14.68
CA ASP A 289 -15.53 -7.63 15.53
C ASP A 289 -16.76 -8.36 14.98
N GLN A 290 -17.03 -8.28 13.67
CA GLN A 290 -18.12 -9.03 13.03
C GLN A 290 -17.90 -10.54 13.17
N LYS A 291 -16.69 -11.02 12.85
CA LYS A 291 -16.32 -12.44 13.03
C LYS A 291 -16.59 -12.92 14.45
N THR A 292 -16.29 -12.11 15.46
CA THR A 292 -16.49 -12.45 16.88
C THR A 292 -17.96 -12.41 17.24
N LYS A 293 -18.68 -11.35 16.86
CA LYS A 293 -20.12 -11.17 17.09
C LYS A 293 -20.94 -12.35 16.57
N TYR A 294 -20.65 -12.79 15.35
CA TYR A 294 -21.38 -13.89 14.70
C TYR A 294 -20.71 -15.26 14.89
N LYS A 295 -19.69 -15.37 15.74
CA LYS A 295 -18.97 -16.61 16.05
C LYS A 295 -18.47 -17.36 14.82
N SER A 296 -18.10 -16.63 13.78
CA SER A 296 -17.64 -17.17 12.51
C SER A 296 -16.21 -17.70 12.60
N LYS A 297 -15.88 -18.67 11.76
CA LYS A 297 -14.51 -19.19 11.62
C LYS A 297 -13.85 -18.59 10.40
N VAL A 298 -12.61 -18.12 10.54
CA VAL A 298 -11.78 -17.72 9.42
C VAL A 298 -11.37 -18.98 8.66
N ILE A 299 -11.59 -18.95 7.34
CA ILE A 299 -11.22 -19.99 6.40
C ILE A 299 -10.08 -19.42 5.55
N TRP A 300 -9.09 -20.25 5.29
CA TRP A 300 -7.99 -19.93 4.39
C TRP A 300 -8.27 -20.44 2.98
N ASP A 301 -8.33 -19.53 2.01
CA ASP A 301 -8.41 -19.94 0.61
C ASP A 301 -7.00 -20.19 0.08
N THR A 302 -6.73 -21.46 -0.24
CA THR A 302 -5.40 -21.91 -0.69
C THR A 302 -5.05 -21.48 -2.10
N ARG A 303 -6.04 -21.13 -2.93
CA ARG A 303 -5.84 -20.67 -4.30
C ARG A 303 -5.44 -19.19 -4.35
N SER A 304 -6.18 -18.35 -3.65
CA SER A 304 -5.90 -16.92 -3.57
C SER A 304 -4.81 -16.58 -2.55
N GLN A 305 -4.54 -17.49 -1.58
CA GLN A 305 -3.66 -17.25 -0.43
C GLN A 305 -4.15 -16.07 0.42
N THR A 306 -5.47 -16.01 0.65
CA THR A 306 -6.14 -14.97 1.47
C THR A 306 -7.19 -15.56 2.39
N PRO A 307 -7.46 -14.90 3.54
CA PRO A 307 -8.49 -15.31 4.48
C PRO A 307 -9.86 -14.76 4.11
N HIS A 308 -10.88 -15.51 4.48
CA HIS A 308 -12.27 -15.06 4.43
C HIS A 308 -13.10 -15.72 5.55
N PHE A 309 -14.29 -15.19 5.79
CA PHE A 309 -15.31 -15.85 6.62
C PHE A 309 -16.71 -15.49 6.12
N SER A 310 -17.72 -16.28 6.53
CA SER A 310 -19.11 -16.03 6.22
C SER A 310 -19.94 -15.98 7.50
N TYR A 311 -21.03 -15.22 7.47
CA TYR A 311 -21.98 -15.14 8.57
C TYR A 311 -23.38 -14.75 8.08
N VAL A 312 -24.36 -14.86 8.97
CA VAL A 312 -25.73 -14.37 8.76
C VAL A 312 -25.98 -13.29 9.83
N ASP A 313 -26.44 -12.11 9.39
CA ASP A 313 -26.74 -11.00 10.29
C ASP A 313 -28.10 -11.14 10.99
N GLU A 314 -28.47 -10.20 11.85
CA GLU A 314 -29.73 -10.20 12.60
C GLU A 314 -30.97 -10.03 11.71
N LYS A 315 -30.80 -9.58 10.48
CA LYS A 315 -31.85 -9.45 9.46
C LYS A 315 -31.94 -10.68 8.55
N HIS A 316 -31.24 -11.76 8.92
CA HIS A 316 -31.12 -12.98 8.12
C HIS A 316 -30.46 -12.78 6.75
N HIS A 317 -29.63 -11.75 6.59
CA HIS A 317 -28.84 -11.56 5.38
C HIS A 317 -27.55 -12.37 5.46
N SER A 318 -27.20 -13.03 4.36
CA SER A 318 -25.94 -13.76 4.23
C SER A 318 -24.81 -12.80 3.86
N HIS A 319 -23.66 -12.97 4.51
CA HIS A 319 -22.45 -12.17 4.30
C HIS A 319 -21.24 -13.03 3.98
N GLN A 320 -20.34 -12.50 3.16
CA GLN A 320 -18.99 -13.00 2.94
C GLN A 320 -17.98 -11.85 3.12
N ALA A 321 -17.06 -12.01 4.06
CA ALA A 321 -15.98 -11.05 4.28
C ALA A 321 -14.65 -11.63 3.78
N TRP A 322 -13.98 -10.90 2.88
CA TRP A 322 -12.63 -11.21 2.39
C TRP A 322 -11.69 -10.08 2.78
N PHE A 323 -10.49 -10.42 3.23
CA PHE A 323 -9.58 -9.43 3.78
C PHE A 323 -8.12 -9.86 3.67
N GLU A 324 -7.22 -8.92 3.97
CA GLU A 324 -5.80 -9.20 4.11
C GLU A 324 -5.44 -9.29 5.59
N ASN A 325 -4.50 -10.21 5.92
CA ASN A 325 -3.91 -10.31 7.26
C ASN A 325 -2.39 -10.52 7.15
N SER A 326 -1.73 -10.61 8.30
CA SER A 326 -0.27 -10.82 8.38
C SER A 326 0.19 -12.14 7.74
N PHE A 327 -0.68 -13.13 7.65
CA PHE A 327 -0.35 -14.40 7.00
C PHE A 327 -0.41 -14.27 5.47
N SER A 328 -1.47 -13.66 4.89
CA SER A 328 -1.56 -13.39 3.46
C SER A 328 -0.47 -12.40 2.99
N LEU A 329 -0.15 -11.39 3.81
CA LEU A 329 0.94 -10.45 3.53
C LEU A 329 2.28 -11.16 3.27
N ARG A 330 2.57 -12.27 3.97
CA ARG A 330 3.83 -13.01 3.78
C ARG A 330 4.04 -13.49 2.35
N PHE A 331 2.97 -13.86 1.66
CA PHE A 331 3.03 -14.30 0.26
C PHE A 331 3.35 -13.12 -0.66
N LYS A 332 2.77 -11.94 -0.42
CA LYS A 332 3.08 -10.72 -1.18
C LYS A 332 4.52 -10.26 -0.93
N LEU A 333 5.01 -10.32 0.31
CA LEU A 333 6.40 -10.01 0.64
C LEU A 333 7.39 -11.00 0.00
N ASN A 334 7.00 -12.27 -0.16
CA ASN A 334 7.81 -13.22 -0.92
C ASN A 334 7.91 -12.83 -2.41
N LEU A 335 6.86 -12.24 -3.00
CA LEU A 335 6.92 -11.70 -4.37
C LEU A 335 7.87 -10.49 -4.46
N VAL A 336 7.87 -9.61 -3.46
CA VAL A 336 8.81 -8.48 -3.38
C VAL A 336 10.25 -8.96 -3.44
N GLU A 337 10.59 -10.00 -2.67
CA GLU A 337 11.94 -10.60 -2.69
C GLU A 337 12.21 -11.36 -4.00
N LYS A 338 11.26 -12.18 -4.46
CA LYS A 338 11.38 -13.00 -5.69
C LYS A 338 11.69 -12.13 -6.92
N TYR A 339 11.01 -11.00 -7.06
CA TYR A 339 11.15 -10.10 -8.19
C TYR A 339 12.11 -8.93 -7.94
N ASN A 340 12.77 -8.91 -6.78
CA ASN A 340 13.68 -7.83 -6.38
C ASN A 340 13.05 -6.43 -6.50
N LEU A 341 11.79 -6.30 -6.06
CA LEU A 341 11.03 -5.05 -6.17
C LEU A 341 11.59 -3.99 -5.23
N ARG A 342 11.29 -2.70 -5.50
CA ARG A 342 11.64 -1.57 -4.65
C ARG A 342 11.12 -1.70 -3.22
N GLY A 343 9.89 -2.18 -3.06
CA GLY A 343 9.24 -2.34 -1.77
C GLY A 343 7.74 -2.51 -1.88
N ILE A 344 7.03 -2.00 -0.89
CA ILE A 344 5.57 -2.05 -0.80
C ILE A 344 4.96 -0.67 -0.54
N GLY A 345 3.68 -0.50 -0.94
CA GLY A 345 2.85 0.63 -0.54
C GLY A 345 1.55 0.13 0.09
N ILE A 346 1.20 0.57 1.30
CA ILE A 346 0.05 0.09 2.06
C ILE A 346 -1.08 1.12 1.97
N TRP A 347 -2.21 0.72 1.38
CA TRP A 347 -3.47 1.47 1.41
C TRP A 347 -4.39 0.84 2.44
N ARG A 348 -4.67 1.48 3.59
CA ARG A 348 -4.03 2.65 4.19
C ARG A 348 -3.68 2.37 5.65
N LEU A 349 -2.80 3.17 6.20
CA LEU A 349 -2.39 3.04 7.61
C LEU A 349 -3.59 3.24 8.55
N GLY A 350 -3.66 2.41 9.58
CA GLY A 350 -4.71 2.40 10.60
C GLY A 350 -5.84 1.40 10.32
N LEU A 351 -5.92 0.79 9.13
CA LEU A 351 -6.92 -0.22 8.81
C LEU A 351 -6.40 -1.66 8.85
N GLU A 352 -5.08 -1.81 8.77
CA GLU A 352 -4.39 -3.08 8.61
C GLU A 352 -4.43 -3.98 9.85
N ASP A 353 -4.18 -5.27 9.64
CA ASP A 353 -3.88 -6.20 10.73
C ASP A 353 -2.65 -5.69 11.50
N PRO A 354 -2.75 -5.44 12.83
CA PRO A 354 -1.62 -4.98 13.64
C PRO A 354 -0.38 -5.86 13.53
N MET A 355 -0.53 -7.13 13.20
CA MET A 355 0.57 -8.07 13.00
C MET A 355 1.37 -7.83 11.71
N TYR A 356 0.95 -6.93 10.80
CA TYR A 356 1.75 -6.48 9.66
C TYR A 356 3.10 -5.98 10.13
N TRP A 357 3.11 -5.20 11.19
CA TRP A 357 4.29 -4.50 11.70
C TRP A 357 5.35 -5.41 12.34
N THR A 358 4.96 -6.61 12.73
CA THR A 358 5.89 -7.66 13.15
C THR A 358 6.28 -8.58 11.99
N THR A 359 5.45 -8.68 10.96
CA THR A 359 5.67 -9.54 9.79
C THR A 359 6.61 -8.89 8.79
N ILE A 360 6.44 -7.60 8.49
CA ILE A 360 7.26 -6.85 7.53
C ILE A 360 8.76 -6.96 7.84
N PRO A 361 9.27 -6.56 9.03
CA PRO A 361 10.70 -6.61 9.31
C PRO A 361 11.27 -8.02 9.42
N LYS A 362 10.43 -9.04 9.62
CA LYS A 362 10.86 -10.45 9.57
C LYS A 362 11.07 -10.95 8.14
N LYS A 363 10.40 -10.36 7.16
CA LYS A 363 10.40 -10.80 5.77
C LYS A 363 11.31 -9.96 4.88
N ILE A 364 11.31 -8.66 5.03
CA ILE A 364 12.13 -7.72 4.25
C ILE A 364 12.95 -6.83 5.18
N LYS A 365 14.10 -6.37 4.69
CA LYS A 365 14.89 -5.34 5.38
C LYS A 365 14.29 -3.98 5.03
N VAL A 366 13.77 -3.28 6.02
CA VAL A 366 13.15 -1.96 5.80
C VAL A 366 14.23 -0.92 5.52
N LYS A 367 14.10 -0.15 4.44
CA LYS A 367 14.97 0.97 4.10
C LYS A 367 14.67 2.16 5.03
N LYS A 368 15.70 2.77 5.58
CA LYS A 368 15.63 4.01 6.36
C LYS A 368 16.21 5.18 5.58
#